data_7433ef3a4d1c5959e8be57c3d9089705
#
_entry.id   7433ef3a4d1c5959e8be57c3d9089705
#
_cell.length_a   1.000
_cell.length_b   1.000
_cell.length_c   1.000
_cell.angle_alpha   90.00
_cell.angle_beta   90.00
_cell.angle_gamma   90.00
#
_symmetry.space_group_name_H-M   'P 1'
#
loop_
_entity.id
_entity.type
_entity.pdbx_description
1 polymer ?
#
loop_
_entity_poly.entity_id
_entity_poly.type
_entity_poly.pdbx_seq_one_letter_code
_entity_poly.pdbx_strand_id
1 'polypeptide(L)'
;AILISNVSAEELTDIQISSPIMDKATISNEAIEEIDTRNAVDGGDLLKNINGVNAIRRGGHGLEAVIRGQSDARLNTFLDGAMVYGACSTKMDPASTYANVNNYDSVTVIKGTQSVLFGAGGPGGIVSFKRVTNPVTKPEYSIGQNFDSNAGAYTTSGNIVLPLSSSSYLRLNGSSSNAGNYETGAGIKPLTEYSTTDYTVILGTLLSDGSKLEFNYSNNRQDKVGYPGLRMDIAYSYTDMYTMKYHKVTPFGIFSSLNFELFNTDIDHLMDNTTLRGTTGNGSMFTPTSSDTYGGRLIGKIGSSMRAGLDYEHNTKNAEQNMTMMGSNVFMAYLWPDVEAE
;
A
#
# COMPACT_ATOMS: atom_id res chain seq x y z
N ALA A 1 17.58 11.97 22.99
CA ALA A 1 16.31 12.42 23.51
C ALA A 1 16.09 13.86 23.03
N ILE A 2 15.26 14.05 22.03
CA ILE A 2 14.81 15.37 21.61
C ILE A 2 13.34 15.46 21.96
N LEU A 3 13.04 16.37 22.87
CA LEU A 3 11.69 16.73 23.24
C LEU A 3 11.02 17.46 22.06
N ILE A 4 9.97 16.86 21.52
CA ILE A 4 9.08 17.55 20.59
C ILE A 4 7.94 18.12 21.44
N SER A 5 7.85 19.44 21.46
CA SER A 5 6.77 20.18 22.08
C SER A 5 5.47 19.96 21.30
N ASN A 6 4.41 19.62 22.03
CA ASN A 6 3.04 19.52 21.53
C ASN A 6 2.63 20.79 20.77
N VAL A 7 2.43 20.67 19.48
CA VAL A 7 1.55 21.54 18.72
C VAL A 7 0.25 20.79 18.60
N SER A 8 -0.80 21.25 19.27
CA SER A 8 -2.15 20.74 19.06
C SER A 8 -2.60 21.17 17.66
N ALA A 9 -2.40 20.29 16.69
CA ALA A 9 -3.13 20.38 15.46
C ALA A 9 -4.59 20.04 15.80
N GLU A 10 -5.51 20.97 15.56
CA GLU A 10 -6.92 20.61 15.38
C GLU A 10 -6.93 19.55 14.27
N GLU A 11 -7.19 18.31 14.63
CA GLU A 11 -7.32 17.19 13.70
C GLU A 11 -8.37 17.58 12.68
N LEU A 12 -7.95 17.87 11.45
CA LEU A 12 -8.83 17.81 10.30
C LEU A 12 -9.36 16.38 10.29
N THR A 13 -10.57 16.22 10.80
CA THR A 13 -11.18 14.93 11.06
C THR A 13 -11.22 14.15 9.76
N ASP A 14 -10.24 13.27 9.60
CA ASP A 14 -10.36 12.12 8.74
C ASP A 14 -11.74 11.49 8.94
N ILE A 15 -12.25 10.77 7.96
CA ILE A 15 -13.51 10.06 8.09
C ILE A 15 -13.35 9.12 9.28
N GLN A 16 -13.56 9.63 10.48
CA GLN A 16 -13.64 8.79 11.66
C GLN A 16 -14.98 8.05 11.56
N ILE A 17 -14.89 6.75 11.29
CA ILE A 17 -16.02 5.85 11.41
C ILE A 17 -16.24 5.63 12.91
N SER A 18 -16.81 6.61 13.58
CA SER A 18 -17.32 6.46 14.93
C SER A 18 -18.76 6.00 14.85
N SER A 19 -18.99 4.71 14.87
CA SER A 19 -20.29 4.16 15.25
C SER A 19 -20.23 3.85 16.74
N PRO A 20 -21.23 4.26 17.56
CA PRO A 20 -21.27 3.91 18.97
C PRO A 20 -21.41 2.40 19.22
N ILE A 21 -21.56 1.59 18.17
CA ILE A 21 -21.71 0.13 18.23
C ILE A 21 -20.44 -0.58 17.77
N MET A 22 -19.43 0.12 17.23
CA MET A 22 -18.19 -0.52 16.77
C MET A 22 -17.21 -0.65 17.94
N ASP A 23 -17.06 -1.87 18.41
CA ASP A 23 -16.06 -2.26 19.39
C ASP A 23 -14.64 -2.07 18.81
N LYS A 24 -13.67 -1.68 19.67
CA LYS A 24 -12.24 -1.64 19.35
C LYS A 24 -11.71 -2.96 18.76
N ALA A 25 -12.38 -4.09 19.02
CA ALA A 25 -12.09 -5.37 18.42
C ALA A 25 -12.36 -5.41 16.89
N THR A 26 -13.12 -4.47 16.37
CA THR A 26 -13.55 -4.42 14.95
C THR A 26 -12.79 -3.39 14.13
N ILE A 27 -12.44 -2.24 14.72
CA ILE A 27 -11.66 -1.19 14.07
C ILE A 27 -10.39 -0.94 14.89
N SER A 28 -9.25 -0.94 14.20
CA SER A 28 -7.98 -0.45 14.71
C SER A 28 -7.55 0.72 13.83
N ASN A 29 -7.33 1.88 14.41
CA ASN A 29 -6.76 3.05 13.75
C ASN A 29 -5.52 3.43 14.55
N GLU A 30 -4.36 3.18 13.98
CA GLU A 30 -3.08 3.26 14.67
C GLU A 30 -2.18 4.25 13.92
N ALA A 31 -1.55 5.18 14.63
CA ALA A 31 -0.42 5.89 14.09
C ALA A 31 0.74 4.89 13.89
N ILE A 32 1.42 4.95 12.75
CA ILE A 32 2.47 3.95 12.44
C ILE A 32 3.61 4.06 13.44
N GLU A 33 3.91 5.24 13.97
CA GLU A 33 4.91 5.45 15.01
C GLU A 33 4.61 4.74 16.35
N GLU A 34 3.35 4.41 16.61
CA GLU A 34 2.90 3.68 17.79
C GLU A 34 3.00 2.15 17.61
N ILE A 35 3.14 1.69 16.35
CA ILE A 35 3.29 0.27 16.03
C ILE A 35 4.78 -0.06 16.00
N ASP A 36 5.14 -1.27 16.44
CA ASP A 36 6.52 -1.74 16.31
C ASP A 36 6.89 -1.97 14.84
N THR A 37 7.54 -0.97 14.25
CA THR A 37 7.98 -0.98 12.84
C THR A 37 9.39 -1.53 12.66
N ARG A 38 10.13 -1.81 13.73
CA ARG A 38 11.58 -2.07 13.70
C ARG A 38 12.00 -3.18 12.75
N ASN A 39 11.12 -4.16 12.53
CA ASN A 39 11.39 -5.31 11.68
C ASN A 39 10.37 -5.44 10.53
N ALA A 40 9.49 -4.47 10.34
CA ALA A 40 8.49 -4.54 9.29
C ALA A 40 9.14 -4.20 7.93
N VAL A 41 9.10 -5.15 7.01
CA VAL A 41 9.69 -5.02 5.67
C VAL A 41 8.70 -4.44 4.66
N ASP A 42 7.40 -4.63 4.90
CA ASP A 42 6.29 -4.12 4.08
C ASP A 42 5.03 -3.92 4.92
N GLY A 43 3.96 -3.43 4.30
CA GLY A 43 2.68 -3.20 4.98
C GLY A 43 2.05 -4.46 5.56
N GLY A 44 2.22 -5.63 4.92
CA GLY A 44 1.71 -6.89 5.44
C GLY A 44 2.44 -7.31 6.72
N ASP A 45 3.75 -7.07 6.76
CA ASP A 45 4.57 -7.34 7.95
C ASP A 45 4.25 -6.38 9.10
N LEU A 46 3.94 -5.12 8.81
CA LEU A 46 3.43 -4.18 9.81
C LEU A 46 2.08 -4.64 10.38
N LEU A 47 1.17 -5.03 9.50
CA LEU A 47 -0.21 -5.37 9.86
C LEU A 47 -0.30 -6.56 10.81
N LYS A 48 0.64 -7.51 10.79
CA LYS A 48 0.67 -8.63 11.77
C LYS A 48 0.78 -8.17 13.22
N ASN A 49 1.26 -6.95 13.46
CA ASN A 49 1.38 -6.38 14.81
C ASN A 49 0.05 -5.78 15.30
N ILE A 50 -0.98 -5.74 14.46
CA ILE A 50 -2.32 -5.28 14.81
C ILE A 50 -3.16 -6.46 15.30
N ASN A 51 -3.81 -6.31 16.44
CA ASN A 51 -4.65 -7.34 17.04
C ASN A 51 -5.70 -7.88 16.04
N GLY A 52 -5.73 -9.22 15.87
CA GLY A 52 -6.67 -9.92 14.98
C GLY A 52 -6.30 -9.85 13.49
N VAL A 53 -5.09 -9.43 13.17
CA VAL A 53 -4.47 -9.55 11.87
C VAL A 53 -3.31 -10.52 11.95
N ASN A 54 -3.20 -11.40 10.95
CA ASN A 54 -2.07 -12.30 10.75
C ASN A 54 -1.42 -11.99 9.40
N ALA A 55 -0.28 -12.59 9.11
CA ALA A 55 0.36 -12.49 7.81
C ALA A 55 0.84 -13.86 7.31
N ILE A 56 0.73 -14.09 6.02
CA ILE A 56 1.33 -15.23 5.34
C ILE A 56 2.66 -14.76 4.75
N ARG A 57 3.75 -15.32 5.27
CA ARG A 57 5.10 -15.03 4.76
C ARG A 57 5.38 -15.88 3.53
N ARG A 58 5.76 -15.23 2.42
CA ARG A 58 6.15 -15.90 1.18
C ARG A 58 7.67 -15.90 0.96
N GLY A 59 8.35 -14.85 1.41
CA GLY A 59 9.79 -14.66 1.29
C GLY A 59 10.33 -13.66 2.29
N GLY A 60 11.43 -13.00 1.94
CA GLY A 60 11.98 -11.88 2.72
C GLY A 60 11.09 -10.63 2.68
N HIS A 61 10.37 -10.47 1.57
CA HIS A 61 9.37 -9.43 1.30
C HIS A 61 8.10 -10.10 0.75
N GLY A 62 6.98 -9.38 0.65
CA GLY A 62 5.74 -9.91 0.10
C GLY A 62 4.89 -10.64 1.14
N LEU A 63 4.65 -10.02 2.31
CA LEU A 63 3.77 -10.59 3.32
C LEU A 63 2.31 -10.24 3.02
N GLU A 64 1.49 -11.28 2.95
CA GLU A 64 0.05 -11.16 2.71
C GLU A 64 -0.71 -11.02 4.03
N ALA A 65 -1.44 -9.92 4.18
CA ALA A 65 -2.28 -9.71 5.35
C ALA A 65 -3.47 -10.69 5.37
N VAL A 66 -3.79 -11.19 6.55
CA VAL A 66 -4.92 -12.11 6.80
C VAL A 66 -5.77 -11.56 7.94
N ILE A 67 -7.02 -11.24 7.66
CA ILE A 67 -7.98 -10.74 8.66
C ILE A 67 -9.09 -11.79 8.81
N ARG A 68 -9.23 -12.35 10.02
CA ARG A 68 -10.25 -13.38 10.31
C ARG A 68 -10.24 -14.55 9.31
N GLY A 69 -9.04 -14.97 8.86
CA GLY A 69 -8.89 -16.05 7.89
C GLY A 69 -9.18 -15.65 6.42
N GLN A 70 -9.43 -14.37 6.16
CA GLN A 70 -9.63 -13.85 4.82
C GLN A 70 -8.39 -13.07 4.37
N SER A 71 -8.02 -13.20 3.10
CA SER A 71 -6.85 -12.55 2.50
C SER A 71 -7.08 -12.22 1.03
N ASP A 72 -6.12 -11.55 0.40
CA ASP A 72 -6.08 -11.21 -1.02
C ASP A 72 -7.32 -10.41 -1.48
N ALA A 73 -7.99 -10.78 -2.58
CA ALA A 73 -9.18 -10.11 -3.12
C ALA A 73 -10.38 -10.03 -2.15
N ARG A 74 -10.28 -10.62 -0.96
CA ARG A 74 -11.28 -10.49 0.11
C ARG A 74 -10.98 -9.35 1.07
N LEU A 75 -9.87 -8.66 0.88
CA LEU A 75 -9.51 -7.45 1.61
C LEU A 75 -9.45 -6.29 0.63
N ASN A 76 -10.12 -5.19 0.94
CA ASN A 76 -9.92 -3.95 0.23
C ASN A 76 -8.71 -3.24 0.81
N THR A 77 -7.68 -2.99 0.01
CA THR A 77 -6.46 -2.30 0.44
C THR A 77 -6.35 -0.95 -0.25
N PHE A 78 -6.24 0.09 0.55
CA PHE A 78 -6.11 1.47 0.08
C PHE A 78 -4.76 2.05 0.46
N LEU A 79 -4.12 2.70 -0.49
CA LEU A 79 -2.92 3.50 -0.29
C LEU A 79 -3.26 4.96 -0.61
N ASP A 80 -3.34 5.82 0.41
CA ASP A 80 -3.79 7.22 0.27
C ASP A 80 -5.14 7.39 -0.46
N GLY A 81 -6.08 6.47 -0.25
CA GLY A 81 -7.39 6.50 -0.87
C GLY A 81 -7.47 5.78 -2.22
N ALA A 82 -6.35 5.53 -2.90
CA ALA A 82 -6.31 4.70 -4.08
C ALA A 82 -6.51 3.23 -3.74
N MET A 83 -7.42 2.54 -4.42
CA MET A 83 -7.56 1.09 -4.34
C MET A 83 -6.39 0.44 -5.06
N VAL A 84 -5.82 -0.60 -4.46
CA VAL A 84 -4.68 -1.34 -5.00
C VAL A 84 -5.00 -2.81 -5.09
N TYR A 85 -4.82 -3.35 -6.29
CA TYR A 85 -4.89 -4.79 -6.57
C TYR A 85 -3.53 -5.28 -7.05
N GLY A 86 -3.03 -6.38 -6.48
CA GLY A 86 -1.84 -7.03 -7.01
C GLY A 86 -2.01 -7.43 -8.49
N ALA A 87 -0.95 -7.37 -9.27
CA ALA A 87 -0.97 -7.72 -10.69
C ALA A 87 -0.76 -9.21 -10.93
N CYS A 88 -0.09 -9.92 -10.02
CA CYS A 88 0.28 -11.32 -10.19
C CYS A 88 -0.95 -12.24 -10.25
N SER A 89 -1.09 -13.00 -11.34
CA SER A 89 -2.17 -13.99 -11.51
C SER A 89 -2.14 -15.09 -10.44
N THR A 90 -0.98 -15.38 -9.85
CA THR A 90 -0.79 -16.35 -8.76
C THR A 90 -0.71 -15.69 -7.37
N LYS A 91 -1.02 -14.40 -7.28
CA LYS A 91 -1.18 -13.64 -6.02
C LYS A 91 0.07 -13.63 -5.16
N MET A 92 1.24 -13.45 -5.79
CA MET A 92 2.53 -13.38 -5.09
C MET A 92 2.92 -11.96 -4.70
N ASP A 93 2.17 -10.97 -5.17
CA ASP A 93 2.28 -9.54 -4.87
C ASP A 93 1.01 -9.02 -4.15
N PRO A 94 0.72 -9.45 -2.93
CA PRO A 94 -0.46 -8.96 -2.22
C PRO A 94 -0.41 -7.42 -2.11
N ALA A 95 -1.56 -6.76 -2.19
CA ALA A 95 -1.67 -5.29 -2.21
C ALA A 95 -0.94 -4.59 -1.05
N SER A 96 -0.80 -5.27 0.10
CA SER A 96 -0.05 -4.79 1.26
C SER A 96 1.45 -4.62 1.03
N THR A 97 2.04 -5.27 0.01
CA THR A 97 3.48 -5.17 -0.27
C THR A 97 3.87 -3.84 -0.91
N TYR A 98 2.91 -3.15 -1.51
CA TYR A 98 3.10 -1.83 -2.11
C TYR A 98 3.09 -0.70 -1.06
N ALA A 99 2.74 -1.01 0.19
CA ALA A 99 2.82 -0.07 1.30
C ALA A 99 4.20 -0.14 1.96
N ASN A 100 5.08 0.81 1.66
CA ASN A 100 6.30 0.97 2.44
C ASN A 100 5.97 1.68 3.76
N VAL A 101 6.18 0.99 4.86
CA VAL A 101 5.78 1.43 6.20
C VAL A 101 6.43 2.76 6.62
N ASN A 102 7.62 3.07 6.12
CA ASN A 102 8.34 4.30 6.45
C ASN A 102 7.76 5.56 5.76
N ASN A 103 6.85 5.37 4.82
CA ASN A 103 6.29 6.44 4.00
C ASN A 103 4.85 6.81 4.35
N TYR A 104 4.22 6.12 5.31
CA TYR A 104 2.85 6.38 5.76
C TYR A 104 2.85 6.83 7.23
N ASP A 105 1.84 7.62 7.61
CA ASP A 105 1.71 8.15 8.97
C ASP A 105 0.74 7.31 9.81
N SER A 106 -0.26 6.70 9.18
CA SER A 106 -1.25 5.89 9.88
C SER A 106 -1.77 4.73 9.06
N VAL A 107 -2.28 3.72 9.75
CA VAL A 107 -3.00 2.60 9.16
C VAL A 107 -4.32 2.38 9.88
N THR A 108 -5.38 2.21 9.11
CA THR A 108 -6.70 1.83 9.61
C THR A 108 -7.03 0.42 9.14
N VAL A 109 -7.41 -0.45 10.06
CA VAL A 109 -7.89 -1.80 9.77
C VAL A 109 -9.32 -1.95 10.25
N ILE A 110 -10.23 -2.26 9.34
CA ILE A 110 -11.64 -2.56 9.64
C ILE A 110 -11.85 -4.05 9.36
N LYS A 111 -12.23 -4.80 10.38
CA LYS A 111 -12.33 -6.27 10.33
C LYS A 111 -13.75 -6.71 9.99
N GLY A 112 -13.92 -7.29 8.81
CA GLY A 112 -15.22 -7.73 8.28
C GLY A 112 -15.99 -6.59 7.57
N THR A 113 -17.24 -6.87 7.23
CA THR A 113 -18.12 -6.00 6.43
C THR A 113 -18.78 -4.90 7.26
N GLN A 114 -18.01 -4.02 7.86
CA GLN A 114 -18.52 -3.02 8.79
C GLN A 114 -18.90 -1.69 8.13
N SER A 115 -18.51 -1.46 6.89
CA SER A 115 -18.76 -0.19 6.23
C SER A 115 -18.86 -0.35 4.71
N VAL A 116 -19.83 0.33 4.13
CA VAL A 116 -19.98 0.48 2.67
C VAL A 116 -19.26 1.72 2.13
N LEU A 117 -18.59 2.49 2.99
CA LEU A 117 -17.90 3.74 2.61
C LEU A 117 -16.56 3.49 1.87
N PHE A 118 -16.12 2.24 1.81
CA PHE A 118 -14.86 1.84 1.18
C PHE A 118 -15.09 0.98 -0.06
N GLY A 119 -16.15 1.26 -0.80
CA GLY A 119 -16.48 0.55 -2.03
C GLY A 119 -17.09 -0.83 -1.82
N ALA A 120 -17.30 -1.53 -2.92
CA ALA A 120 -17.77 -2.90 -2.95
C ALA A 120 -16.66 -3.90 -2.59
N GLY A 121 -17.02 -5.14 -2.29
CA GLY A 121 -16.03 -6.19 -1.99
C GLY A 121 -15.52 -6.16 -0.56
N GLY A 122 -14.33 -6.71 -0.34
CA GLY A 122 -13.64 -6.73 0.96
C GLY A 122 -14.39 -7.44 2.10
N PRO A 123 -14.97 -8.65 1.91
CA PRO A 123 -15.75 -9.30 2.98
C PRO A 123 -14.91 -9.65 4.21
N GLY A 124 -13.59 -9.78 4.05
CA GLY A 124 -12.66 -10.00 5.16
C GLY A 124 -12.33 -8.74 5.93
N GLY A 125 -12.37 -7.59 5.28
CA GLY A 125 -12.06 -6.31 5.90
C GLY A 125 -11.42 -5.31 4.95
N ILE A 126 -11.03 -4.19 5.54
CA ILE A 126 -10.44 -3.05 4.84
C ILE A 126 -9.12 -2.70 5.53
N VAL A 127 -8.11 -2.44 4.74
CA VAL A 127 -6.81 -1.92 5.16
C VAL A 127 -6.58 -0.59 4.45
N SER A 128 -6.31 0.47 5.17
CA SER A 128 -6.07 1.79 4.58
C SER A 128 -4.83 2.42 5.20
N PHE A 129 -3.80 2.58 4.40
CA PHE A 129 -2.59 3.34 4.74
C PHE A 129 -2.77 4.79 4.30
N LYS A 130 -2.41 5.72 5.16
CA LYS A 130 -2.60 7.15 4.89
C LYS A 130 -1.39 7.98 5.24
N ARG A 131 -1.16 9.00 4.42
CA ARG A 131 -0.29 10.13 4.72
C ARG A 131 -1.16 11.32 5.12
N VAL A 132 -0.81 11.92 6.25
CA VAL A 132 -1.50 13.10 6.76
C VAL A 132 -0.53 14.26 6.68
N THR A 133 -0.86 15.27 5.90
CA THR A 133 -0.01 16.45 5.74
C THR A 133 -0.86 17.70 5.91
N ASN A 134 -0.38 18.63 6.71
CA ASN A 134 -0.97 19.94 6.90
C ASN A 134 0.02 21.02 6.44
N PRO A 135 -0.45 22.23 6.10
CA PRO A 135 0.44 23.35 5.85
C PRO A 135 1.35 23.60 7.05
N VAL A 136 2.63 23.79 6.78
CA VAL A 136 3.66 24.09 7.79
C VAL A 136 4.15 25.53 7.63
N THR A 137 4.61 26.15 8.71
CA THR A 137 5.15 27.52 8.67
C THR A 137 6.65 27.56 8.42
N LYS A 138 7.33 26.44 8.60
CA LYS A 138 8.78 26.27 8.38
C LYS A 138 9.02 24.85 7.85
N PRO A 139 10.14 24.61 7.14
CA PRO A 139 10.49 23.27 6.70
C PRO A 139 10.56 22.28 7.85
N GLU A 140 9.97 21.11 7.64
CA GLU A 140 10.06 19.95 8.53
C GLU A 140 10.74 18.81 7.78
N TYR A 141 11.60 18.05 8.45
CA TYR A 141 12.29 16.93 7.83
C TYR A 141 12.57 15.83 8.85
N SER A 142 12.58 14.62 8.37
CA SER A 142 13.03 13.45 9.14
C SER A 142 13.85 12.52 8.27
N ILE A 143 14.79 11.82 8.88
CA ILE A 143 15.60 10.76 8.25
C ILE A 143 15.57 9.58 9.18
N GLY A 144 15.31 8.39 8.63
CA GLY A 144 15.34 7.12 9.34
C GLY A 144 16.34 6.15 8.71
N GLN A 145 17.01 5.37 9.55
CA GLN A 145 17.80 4.22 9.12
C GLN A 145 17.48 3.02 10.00
N ASN A 146 17.34 1.86 9.35
CA ASN A 146 17.20 0.57 10.02
C ASN A 146 18.20 -0.43 9.45
N PHE A 147 18.73 -1.30 10.30
CA PHE A 147 19.66 -2.36 9.91
C PHE A 147 19.26 -3.66 10.60
N ASP A 148 19.18 -4.74 9.82
CA ASP A 148 19.01 -6.11 10.29
C ASP A 148 20.25 -6.94 9.90
N SER A 149 20.93 -7.50 10.90
CA SER A 149 22.19 -8.20 10.70
C SER A 149 22.05 -9.57 10.04
N ASN A 150 20.90 -10.23 10.18
CA ASN A 150 20.75 -11.59 9.64
C ASN A 150 20.79 -11.60 8.11
N ALA A 151 19.95 -10.77 7.48
CA ALA A 151 19.95 -10.64 6.01
C ALA A 151 20.94 -9.58 5.50
N GLY A 152 21.64 -8.88 6.39
CA GLY A 152 22.37 -7.66 6.05
C GLY A 152 21.44 -6.60 5.48
N ALA A 153 20.16 -6.62 5.92
CA ALA A 153 19.17 -5.72 5.39
C ALA A 153 19.38 -4.31 5.94
N TYR A 154 19.23 -3.33 5.07
CA TYR A 154 19.26 -1.93 5.46
C TYR A 154 18.14 -1.17 4.77
N THR A 155 17.53 -0.25 5.51
CA THR A 155 16.51 0.66 5.02
C THR A 155 16.90 2.07 5.36
N THR A 156 16.87 2.95 4.38
CA THR A 156 17.02 4.40 4.57
C THR A 156 15.73 5.06 4.12
N SER A 157 15.19 5.95 4.93
CA SER A 157 13.98 6.71 4.61
C SER A 157 14.17 8.19 4.91
N GLY A 158 13.44 9.04 4.20
CA GLY A 158 13.43 10.47 4.39
C GLY A 158 12.07 11.08 4.11
N ASN A 159 11.73 12.13 4.85
CA ASN A 159 10.54 12.93 4.65
C ASN A 159 10.88 14.40 4.80
N ILE A 160 10.36 15.22 3.89
CA ILE A 160 10.51 16.68 3.91
C ILE A 160 9.13 17.27 3.64
N VAL A 161 8.73 18.24 4.47
CA VAL A 161 7.56 19.09 4.24
C VAL A 161 8.02 20.54 4.14
N LEU A 162 7.73 21.16 3.01
CA LEU A 162 8.13 22.53 2.70
C LEU A 162 6.91 23.43 2.62
N PRO A 163 6.89 24.60 3.29
CA PRO A 163 5.88 25.62 3.06
C PRO A 163 6.13 26.28 1.69
N LEU A 164 5.11 26.28 0.82
CA LEU A 164 5.12 27.04 -0.43
C LEU A 164 4.47 28.41 -0.26
N SER A 165 3.49 28.48 0.64
CA SER A 165 2.81 29.70 1.08
C SER A 165 2.24 29.49 2.48
N SER A 166 1.49 30.44 3.00
CA SER A 166 0.77 30.29 4.27
C SER A 166 -0.32 29.21 4.23
N SER A 167 -0.76 28.80 3.05
CA SER A 167 -1.83 27.81 2.84
C SER A 167 -1.41 26.61 2.01
N SER A 168 -0.23 26.64 1.38
CA SER A 168 0.19 25.58 0.46
C SER A 168 1.50 24.95 0.91
N TYR A 169 1.65 23.66 0.67
CA TYR A 169 2.82 22.87 1.03
C TYR A 169 3.20 21.86 -0.05
N LEU A 170 4.46 21.47 -0.01
CA LEU A 170 5.02 20.34 -0.75
C LEU A 170 5.57 19.33 0.26
N ARG A 171 5.13 18.09 0.18
CA ARG A 171 5.72 16.97 0.92
C ARG A 171 6.43 16.03 -0.03
N LEU A 172 7.65 15.65 0.32
CA LEU A 172 8.46 14.67 -0.38
C LEU A 172 8.82 13.56 0.60
N ASN A 173 8.50 12.32 0.23
CA ASN A 173 8.92 11.13 0.95
C ASN A 173 9.77 10.27 0.02
N GLY A 174 10.71 9.54 0.59
CA GLY A 174 11.46 8.53 -0.13
C GLY A 174 12.02 7.49 0.81
N SER A 175 12.12 6.25 0.32
CA SER A 175 12.83 5.21 1.03
C SER A 175 13.47 4.22 0.06
N SER A 176 14.53 3.55 0.54
CA SER A 176 15.19 2.46 -0.17
C SER A 176 15.53 1.37 0.84
N SER A 177 15.14 0.14 0.53
CA SER A 177 15.43 -1.04 1.33
C SER A 177 16.12 -2.09 0.48
N ASN A 178 17.19 -2.69 1.01
CA ASN A 178 17.87 -3.80 0.37
C ASN A 178 18.16 -4.87 1.41
N ALA A 179 17.99 -6.13 1.03
CA ALA A 179 18.30 -7.27 1.86
C ALA A 179 18.92 -8.40 1.04
N GLY A 180 19.87 -9.09 1.61
CA GLY A 180 20.34 -10.37 1.11
C GLY A 180 19.48 -11.53 1.60
N ASN A 181 19.97 -12.74 1.37
CA ASN A 181 19.32 -13.94 1.86
C ASN A 181 19.54 -14.09 3.37
N TYR A 182 18.47 -14.20 4.15
CA TYR A 182 18.58 -14.47 5.57
C TYR A 182 19.05 -15.91 5.84
N GLU A 183 19.61 -16.15 7.01
CA GLU A 183 20.02 -17.47 7.46
C GLU A 183 19.00 -18.01 8.49
N THR A 184 18.55 -19.23 8.29
CA THR A 184 17.67 -19.93 9.25
C THR A 184 18.48 -20.44 10.46
N GLY A 185 17.81 -20.78 11.55
CA GLY A 185 18.45 -21.40 12.70
C GLY A 185 19.20 -22.73 12.42
N ALA A 186 18.95 -23.34 11.25
CA ALA A 186 19.66 -24.54 10.77
C ALA A 186 20.84 -24.20 9.83
N GLY A 187 21.19 -22.92 9.68
CA GLY A 187 22.30 -22.48 8.80
C GLY A 187 21.97 -22.47 7.31
N ILE A 188 20.69 -22.62 6.93
CA ILE A 188 20.27 -22.61 5.52
C ILE A 188 19.98 -21.17 5.11
N LYS A 189 20.45 -20.78 3.92
CA LYS A 189 20.19 -19.48 3.29
C LYS A 189 19.19 -19.64 2.15
N PRO A 190 17.87 -19.60 2.41
CA PRO A 190 16.88 -19.64 1.36
C PRO A 190 16.91 -18.35 0.52
N LEU A 191 16.44 -18.40 -0.72
CA LEU A 191 16.37 -17.24 -1.61
C LEU A 191 15.31 -16.26 -1.11
N THR A 192 15.74 -15.23 -0.41
CA THR A 192 14.86 -14.26 0.28
C THR A 192 15.31 -12.81 0.09
N GLU A 193 16.31 -12.59 -0.78
CA GLU A 193 16.78 -11.25 -1.11
C GLU A 193 15.67 -10.38 -1.70
N TYR A 194 15.79 -9.07 -1.52
CA TYR A 194 14.90 -8.09 -2.17
C TYR A 194 15.57 -6.71 -2.24
N SER A 195 15.09 -5.90 -3.18
CA SER A 195 15.38 -4.48 -3.26
C SER A 195 14.10 -3.71 -3.51
N THR A 196 13.85 -2.67 -2.72
CA THR A 196 12.71 -1.78 -2.91
C THR A 196 13.14 -0.32 -2.88
N THR A 197 12.49 0.49 -3.70
CA THR A 197 12.66 1.94 -3.70
C THR A 197 11.30 2.60 -3.88
N ASP A 198 11.03 3.57 -3.04
CA ASP A 198 9.77 4.30 -3.04
C ASP A 198 10.02 5.79 -3.01
N TYR A 199 9.19 6.54 -3.70
CA TYR A 199 9.11 7.99 -3.51
C TYR A 199 7.69 8.50 -3.70
N THR A 200 7.41 9.59 -3.04
CA THR A 200 6.10 10.25 -3.07
C THR A 200 6.26 11.75 -3.10
N VAL A 201 5.45 12.40 -3.90
CA VAL A 201 5.33 13.85 -4.00
C VAL A 201 3.89 14.24 -3.72
N ILE A 202 3.65 15.06 -2.71
CA ILE A 202 2.32 15.59 -2.38
C ILE A 202 2.36 17.10 -2.47
N LEU A 203 1.48 17.66 -3.29
CA LEU A 203 1.22 19.10 -3.37
C LEU A 203 -0.16 19.36 -2.77
N GLY A 204 -0.23 20.14 -1.71
CA GLY A 204 -1.48 20.45 -1.05
C GLY A 204 -1.69 21.92 -0.81
N THR A 205 -2.95 22.33 -0.75
CA THR A 205 -3.34 23.71 -0.43
C THR A 205 -4.66 23.77 0.32
N LEU A 206 -4.73 24.70 1.28
CA LEU A 206 -5.98 25.12 1.91
C LEU A 206 -6.56 26.28 1.12
N LEU A 207 -7.83 26.18 0.78
CA LEU A 207 -8.60 27.23 0.14
C LEU A 207 -9.11 28.24 1.19
N SER A 208 -9.58 29.40 0.73
CA SER A 208 -10.06 30.48 1.61
C SER A 208 -11.24 30.11 2.48
N ASP A 209 -12.01 29.09 2.08
CA ASP A 209 -13.15 28.55 2.85
C ASP A 209 -12.74 27.42 3.83
N GLY A 210 -11.44 27.15 3.97
CA GLY A 210 -10.88 26.08 4.79
C GLY A 210 -10.90 24.70 4.12
N SER A 211 -11.41 24.59 2.89
CA SER A 211 -11.37 23.33 2.15
C SER A 211 -9.94 23.00 1.74
N LYS A 212 -9.62 21.71 1.65
CA LYS A 212 -8.29 21.21 1.31
C LYS A 212 -8.29 20.53 -0.05
N LEU A 213 -7.29 20.83 -0.86
CA LEU A 213 -7.02 20.15 -2.13
C LEU A 213 -5.61 19.56 -2.10
N GLU A 214 -5.48 18.30 -2.46
CA GLU A 214 -4.18 17.60 -2.55
C GLU A 214 -4.08 16.83 -3.86
N PHE A 215 -2.88 16.88 -4.44
CA PHE A 215 -2.43 16.01 -5.52
C PHE A 215 -1.25 15.18 -5.00
N ASN A 216 -1.32 13.88 -5.20
CA ASN A 216 -0.27 12.96 -4.78
C ASN A 216 0.16 12.10 -5.98
N TYR A 217 1.46 11.98 -6.17
CA TYR A 217 2.09 10.98 -7.00
C TYR A 217 2.98 10.10 -6.13
N SER A 218 2.80 8.79 -6.21
CA SER A 218 3.62 7.80 -5.51
C SER A 218 4.14 6.77 -6.50
N ASN A 219 5.39 6.41 -6.33
CA ASN A 219 6.06 5.38 -7.10
C ASN A 219 6.63 4.32 -6.14
N ASN A 220 6.44 3.04 -6.47
CA ASN A 220 7.06 1.92 -5.77
C ASN A 220 7.74 1.02 -6.80
N ARG A 221 8.99 0.69 -6.54
CA ARG A 221 9.81 -0.21 -7.35
C ARG A 221 10.31 -1.35 -6.47
N GLN A 222 10.00 -2.57 -6.87
CA GLN A 222 10.46 -3.78 -6.22
C GLN A 222 11.25 -4.58 -7.25
N ASP A 223 12.47 -4.94 -6.91
CA ASP A 223 13.37 -5.70 -7.77
C ASP A 223 13.89 -6.92 -7.02
N LYS A 224 14.04 -8.03 -7.75
CA LYS A 224 14.71 -9.22 -7.26
C LYS A 224 14.15 -9.76 -5.94
N VAL A 225 12.82 -9.90 -5.84
CA VAL A 225 12.20 -10.45 -4.63
C VAL A 225 12.17 -11.96 -4.68
N GLY A 226 12.95 -12.61 -3.82
CA GLY A 226 13.09 -14.06 -3.73
C GLY A 226 11.98 -14.74 -2.94
N TYR A 227 11.41 -15.81 -3.49
CA TYR A 227 10.35 -16.63 -2.89
C TYR A 227 10.79 -18.10 -2.76
N PRO A 228 11.43 -18.50 -1.66
CA PRO A 228 12.05 -19.83 -1.53
C PRO A 228 11.06 -20.99 -1.63
N GLY A 229 9.80 -20.77 -1.27
CA GLY A 229 8.74 -21.78 -1.30
C GLY A 229 7.99 -21.87 -2.63
N LEU A 230 8.31 -21.02 -3.60
CA LEU A 230 7.61 -20.92 -4.88
C LEU A 230 8.53 -21.31 -6.05
N ARG A 231 7.93 -21.45 -7.24
CA ARG A 231 8.70 -21.84 -8.45
C ARG A 231 9.29 -20.65 -9.20
N MET A 232 8.79 -19.45 -8.94
CA MET A 232 9.22 -18.20 -9.56
C MET A 232 9.46 -17.15 -8.48
N ASP A 233 10.22 -16.14 -8.85
CA ASP A 233 10.54 -14.96 -8.05
C ASP A 233 10.03 -13.72 -8.78
N ILE A 234 9.90 -12.60 -8.09
CA ILE A 234 9.64 -11.32 -8.74
C ILE A 234 10.97 -10.83 -9.32
N ALA A 235 11.05 -10.74 -10.65
CA ALA A 235 12.14 -10.07 -11.31
C ALA A 235 12.04 -8.56 -11.11
N TYR A 236 10.84 -8.00 -11.33
CA TYR A 236 10.47 -6.63 -10.98
C TYR A 236 8.96 -6.50 -10.72
N SER A 237 8.59 -5.50 -9.94
CA SER A 237 7.21 -5.03 -9.79
C SER A 237 7.22 -3.51 -9.60
N TYR A 238 6.66 -2.79 -10.55
CA TYR A 238 6.69 -1.35 -10.63
C TYR A 238 5.27 -0.79 -10.53
N THR A 239 5.09 0.15 -9.63
CA THR A 239 3.78 0.76 -9.39
C THR A 239 3.89 2.27 -9.48
N ASP A 240 2.96 2.87 -10.20
CA ASP A 240 2.76 4.30 -10.26
C ASP A 240 1.33 4.61 -9.82
N MET A 241 1.17 5.49 -8.83
CA MET A 241 -0.12 5.89 -8.27
C MET A 241 -0.30 7.39 -8.34
N TYR A 242 -1.48 7.81 -8.77
CA TYR A 242 -1.90 9.19 -8.79
C TYR A 242 -3.17 9.33 -7.97
N THR A 243 -3.23 10.29 -7.05
CA THR A 243 -4.46 10.60 -6.32
C THR A 243 -4.69 12.11 -6.31
N MET A 244 -5.96 12.48 -6.39
CA MET A 244 -6.44 13.83 -6.14
C MET A 244 -7.50 13.75 -5.05
N LYS A 245 -7.36 14.56 -4.01
CA LYS A 245 -8.30 14.62 -2.89
C LYS A 245 -8.79 16.03 -2.70
N TYR A 246 -10.09 16.18 -2.56
CA TYR A 246 -10.72 17.44 -2.18
C TYR A 246 -11.60 17.22 -0.95
N HIS A 247 -11.29 17.90 0.12
CA HIS A 247 -12.04 17.87 1.36
C HIS A 247 -12.68 19.24 1.63
N LYS A 248 -13.99 19.29 1.59
CA LYS A 248 -14.77 20.48 1.90
C LYS A 248 -15.32 20.40 3.33
N VAL A 249 -14.90 21.35 4.16
CA VAL A 249 -15.30 21.43 5.58
C VAL A 249 -16.52 22.34 5.81
N THR A 250 -16.83 23.21 4.85
CA THR A 250 -17.98 24.12 4.94
C THR A 250 -19.26 23.46 4.43
N PRO A 251 -20.41 23.71 5.05
CA PRO A 251 -21.67 23.13 4.59
C PRO A 251 -21.97 23.45 3.11
N PHE A 252 -22.49 22.46 2.40
CA PHE A 252 -22.89 22.57 1.00
C PHE A 252 -24.24 21.82 0.79
N GLY A 253 -25.30 22.54 0.57
CA GLY A 253 -26.65 21.97 0.51
C GLY A 253 -27.00 21.27 1.82
N ILE A 254 -27.33 19.98 1.74
CA ILE A 254 -27.65 19.13 2.91
C ILE A 254 -26.41 18.54 3.59
N PHE A 255 -25.23 18.69 2.97
CA PHE A 255 -23.98 18.11 3.48
C PHE A 255 -23.28 19.08 4.42
N SER A 256 -22.87 18.60 5.58
CA SER A 256 -22.03 19.33 6.54
C SER A 256 -20.54 19.27 6.15
N SER A 257 -20.11 18.25 5.43
CA SER A 257 -18.80 18.17 4.79
C SER A 257 -18.87 17.24 3.57
N LEU A 258 -17.89 17.38 2.65
CA LEU A 258 -17.81 16.60 1.44
C LEU A 258 -16.36 16.16 1.21
N ASN A 259 -16.17 14.88 0.90
CA ASN A 259 -14.91 14.32 0.45
C ASN A 259 -15.07 13.84 -0.99
N PHE A 260 -14.15 14.25 -1.84
CA PHE A 260 -14.03 13.78 -3.21
C PHE A 260 -12.62 13.29 -3.45
N GLU A 261 -12.49 12.08 -4.00
CA GLU A 261 -11.22 11.43 -4.31
C GLU A 261 -11.27 10.90 -5.74
N LEU A 262 -10.17 11.08 -6.47
CA LEU A 262 -9.90 10.41 -7.73
C LEU A 262 -8.57 9.70 -7.61
N PHE A 263 -8.44 8.54 -8.23
CA PHE A 263 -7.20 7.77 -8.23
C PHE A 263 -6.99 7.00 -9.54
N ASN A 264 -5.72 6.76 -9.83
CA ASN A 264 -5.25 5.76 -10.78
C ASN A 264 -4.06 5.03 -10.17
N THR A 265 -4.02 3.72 -10.31
CA THR A 265 -2.92 2.84 -9.91
C THR A 265 -2.56 1.95 -11.08
N ASP A 266 -1.34 2.07 -11.58
CA ASP A 266 -0.78 1.23 -12.63
C ASP A 266 0.31 0.34 -12.04
N ILE A 267 0.26 -0.97 -12.29
CA ILE A 267 1.23 -1.96 -11.83
C ILE A 267 1.70 -2.78 -13.02
N ASP A 268 3.01 -2.77 -13.25
CA ASP A 268 3.71 -3.65 -14.19
C ASP A 268 4.58 -4.64 -13.41
N HIS A 269 4.41 -5.93 -13.66
CA HIS A 269 4.96 -6.97 -12.82
C HIS A 269 5.48 -8.14 -13.65
N LEU A 270 6.69 -8.60 -13.36
CA LEU A 270 7.29 -9.76 -13.99
C LEU A 270 7.74 -10.79 -12.96
N MET A 271 7.29 -12.00 -13.16
CA MET A 271 7.81 -13.17 -12.46
C MET A 271 8.55 -14.08 -13.41
N ASP A 272 9.67 -14.62 -12.93
CA ASP A 272 10.41 -15.66 -13.63
C ASP A 272 11.13 -16.60 -12.65
N ASN A 273 11.73 -17.65 -13.20
CA ASN A 273 12.58 -18.58 -12.46
C ASN A 273 14.05 -18.51 -12.91
N THR A 274 14.45 -17.47 -13.61
CA THR A 274 15.77 -17.34 -14.24
C THR A 274 16.58 -16.19 -13.70
N THR A 275 15.95 -15.07 -13.38
CA THR A 275 16.63 -13.84 -12.94
C THR A 275 17.41 -14.03 -11.65
N LEU A 276 16.83 -14.69 -10.63
CA LEU A 276 17.49 -14.94 -9.34
C LEU A 276 18.08 -16.35 -9.23
N ARG A 277 17.51 -17.33 -9.90
CA ARG A 277 17.91 -18.75 -9.75
C ARG A 277 18.88 -19.22 -10.84
N GLY A 278 19.05 -18.43 -11.91
CA GLY A 278 19.76 -18.87 -13.11
C GLY A 278 18.98 -19.96 -13.87
N THR A 279 19.52 -20.38 -15.00
CA THR A 279 18.95 -21.50 -15.77
C THR A 279 19.15 -22.81 -15.02
N THR A 280 18.13 -23.24 -14.29
CA THR A 280 18.12 -24.58 -13.68
C THR A 280 17.58 -25.59 -14.68
N GLY A 281 17.95 -26.89 -14.52
CA GLY A 281 17.53 -27.99 -15.40
C GLY A 281 16.02 -28.22 -15.57
N ASN A 282 15.17 -27.35 -15.09
CA ASN A 282 13.70 -27.47 -15.08
C ASN A 282 12.99 -26.66 -16.17
N GLY A 283 13.73 -26.05 -17.11
CA GLY A 283 13.18 -25.12 -18.09
C GLY A 283 13.01 -23.70 -17.56
N SER A 284 12.66 -22.78 -18.44
CA SER A 284 12.41 -21.37 -18.10
C SER A 284 10.91 -21.08 -18.02
N MET A 285 10.51 -20.30 -17.03
CA MET A 285 9.16 -19.79 -16.85
C MET A 285 9.25 -18.27 -16.77
N PHE A 286 8.32 -17.60 -17.42
CA PHE A 286 8.27 -16.16 -17.55
C PHE A 286 6.82 -15.71 -17.58
N THR A 287 6.43 -14.83 -16.68
CA THR A 287 5.03 -14.42 -16.50
C THR A 287 4.96 -12.91 -16.30
N PRO A 288 4.88 -12.12 -17.39
CA PRO A 288 4.53 -10.71 -17.32
C PRO A 288 3.06 -10.55 -16.96
N THR A 289 2.76 -9.61 -16.09
CA THR A 289 1.39 -9.29 -15.67
C THR A 289 1.26 -7.79 -15.42
N SER A 290 0.06 -7.27 -15.58
CA SER A 290 -0.25 -5.87 -15.25
C SER A 290 -1.59 -5.73 -14.56
N SER A 291 -1.77 -4.64 -13.83
CA SER A 291 -3.04 -4.23 -13.23
C SER A 291 -3.18 -2.73 -13.33
N ASP A 292 -4.19 -2.26 -14.05
CA ASP A 292 -4.57 -0.85 -14.11
C ASP A 292 -5.90 -0.65 -13.38
N THR A 293 -5.91 0.24 -12.39
CA THR A 293 -7.08 0.53 -11.58
C THR A 293 -7.30 2.03 -11.54
N TYR A 294 -8.47 2.48 -11.95
CA TYR A 294 -8.85 3.89 -11.77
C TYR A 294 -10.24 4.01 -11.19
N GLY A 295 -10.49 5.10 -10.51
CA GLY A 295 -11.77 5.30 -9.87
C GLY A 295 -11.94 6.64 -9.21
N GLY A 296 -13.08 6.80 -8.57
CA GLY A 296 -13.39 7.98 -7.80
C GLY A 296 -14.44 7.73 -6.75
N ARG A 297 -14.34 8.49 -5.68
CA ARG A 297 -15.24 8.39 -4.53
C ARG A 297 -15.73 9.76 -4.12
N LEU A 298 -17.03 9.87 -3.89
CA LEU A 298 -17.67 11.06 -3.35
C LEU A 298 -18.44 10.67 -2.10
N ILE A 299 -18.08 11.23 -0.95
CA ILE A 299 -18.76 10.97 0.32
C ILE A 299 -19.15 12.29 0.97
N GLY A 300 -20.45 12.47 1.25
CA GLY A 300 -21.00 13.58 1.98
C GLY A 300 -21.45 13.17 3.38
N LYS A 301 -21.17 13.99 4.39
CA LYS A 301 -21.71 13.87 5.75
C LYS A 301 -23.00 14.70 5.83
N ILE A 302 -24.07 14.08 6.35
CA ILE A 302 -25.37 14.71 6.53
C ILE A 302 -25.68 14.73 8.02
N GLY A 303 -25.79 15.91 8.59
CA GLY A 303 -25.95 16.05 10.04
C GLY A 303 -24.77 15.46 10.82
N SER A 304 -25.02 14.87 11.98
CA SER A 304 -23.99 14.34 12.88
C SER A 304 -23.63 12.89 12.60
N SER A 305 -24.51 12.08 12.01
CA SER A 305 -24.38 10.61 12.01
C SER A 305 -24.54 9.93 10.66
N MET A 306 -25.15 10.58 9.67
CA MET A 306 -25.39 9.96 8.37
C MET A 306 -24.31 10.34 7.36
N ARG A 307 -23.91 9.37 6.53
CA ARG A 307 -23.06 9.58 5.36
C ARG A 307 -23.71 8.96 4.14
N ALA A 308 -23.59 9.62 3.01
CA ALA A 308 -24.05 9.14 1.72
C ALA A 308 -22.95 9.41 0.68
N GLY A 309 -22.83 8.55 -0.30
CA GLY A 309 -21.79 8.72 -1.31
C GLY A 309 -22.00 7.83 -2.52
N LEU A 310 -21.10 8.04 -3.47
CA LEU A 310 -20.95 7.26 -4.69
C LEU A 310 -19.49 6.80 -4.76
N ASP A 311 -19.31 5.58 -5.19
CA ASP A 311 -18.00 4.98 -5.46
C ASP A 311 -18.04 4.36 -6.85
N TYR A 312 -17.01 4.62 -7.65
CA TYR A 312 -16.80 4.02 -8.94
C TYR A 312 -15.37 3.53 -9.04
N GLU A 313 -15.20 2.32 -9.51
CA GLU A 313 -13.91 1.70 -9.70
C GLU A 313 -13.93 0.81 -10.94
N HIS A 314 -12.86 0.85 -11.69
CA HIS A 314 -12.60 -0.03 -12.82
C HIS A 314 -11.20 -0.60 -12.70
N ASN A 315 -11.07 -1.91 -12.81
CA ASN A 315 -9.77 -2.59 -12.79
C ASN A 315 -9.65 -3.53 -13.99
N THR A 316 -8.56 -3.38 -14.72
CA THR A 316 -8.17 -4.25 -15.83
C THR A 316 -6.88 -4.99 -15.46
N LYS A 317 -6.86 -6.29 -15.66
CA LYS A 317 -5.68 -7.14 -15.44
C LYS A 317 -5.34 -7.92 -16.69
N ASN A 318 -4.04 -7.94 -17.00
CA ASN A 318 -3.46 -8.74 -18.06
C ASN A 318 -2.45 -9.72 -17.48
N ALA A 319 -2.44 -10.95 -17.98
CA ALA A 319 -1.46 -11.95 -17.60
C ALA A 319 -1.13 -12.86 -18.77
N GLU A 320 0.16 -13.11 -18.94
CA GLU A 320 0.69 -14.07 -19.91
C GLU A 320 1.69 -14.97 -19.21
N GLN A 321 1.67 -16.28 -19.49
CA GLN A 321 2.70 -17.18 -18.99
C GLN A 321 3.33 -17.93 -20.15
N ASN A 322 4.65 -17.83 -20.24
CA ASN A 322 5.47 -18.55 -21.19
C ASN A 322 6.34 -19.57 -20.45
N MET A 323 6.36 -20.81 -20.94
CA MET A 323 7.15 -21.89 -20.37
C MET A 323 7.89 -22.65 -21.45
N THR A 324 9.20 -22.85 -21.26
CA THR A 324 10.03 -23.70 -22.10
C THR A 324 10.50 -24.90 -21.30
N MET A 325 10.17 -26.11 -21.72
CA MET A 325 10.61 -27.35 -21.06
C MET A 325 11.97 -27.79 -21.60
N MET A 326 12.85 -28.24 -20.71
CA MET A 326 14.13 -28.83 -21.13
C MET A 326 13.90 -30.17 -21.84
N GLY A 327 14.64 -30.36 -22.94
CA GLY A 327 14.62 -31.61 -23.71
C GLY A 327 13.46 -31.75 -24.69
N SER A 328 12.60 -30.78 -24.78
CA SER A 328 11.56 -30.69 -25.82
C SER A 328 11.56 -29.28 -26.40
N ASN A 329 11.43 -29.17 -27.72
CA ASN A 329 11.16 -27.89 -28.38
C ASN A 329 9.71 -27.45 -28.20
N VAL A 330 9.09 -27.85 -27.10
CA VAL A 330 7.68 -27.49 -26.80
C VAL A 330 7.68 -26.17 -26.08
N PHE A 331 7.19 -25.16 -26.76
CA PHE A 331 6.83 -23.87 -26.19
C PHE A 331 5.34 -23.95 -25.80
N MET A 332 5.03 -23.68 -24.54
CA MET A 332 3.66 -23.53 -24.08
C MET A 332 3.46 -22.09 -23.63
N ALA A 333 2.50 -21.41 -24.24
CA ALA A 333 2.03 -20.10 -23.82
C ALA A 333 0.61 -20.24 -23.24
N TYR A 334 0.40 -19.65 -22.08
CA TYR A 334 -0.91 -19.48 -21.49
C TYR A 334 -1.23 -18.01 -21.48
N LEU A 335 -2.30 -17.65 -22.20
CA LEU A 335 -2.82 -16.29 -22.24
C LEU A 335 -4.07 -16.25 -21.35
N TRP A 336 -4.07 -15.36 -20.39
CA TRP A 336 -5.29 -14.98 -19.71
C TRP A 336 -5.81 -13.73 -20.40
N PRO A 337 -7.02 -13.79 -21.00
CA PRO A 337 -7.61 -12.58 -21.59
C PRO A 337 -7.78 -11.51 -20.52
N ASP A 338 -7.90 -10.27 -20.97
CA ASP A 338 -8.20 -9.14 -20.09
C ASP A 338 -9.39 -9.46 -19.20
N VAL A 339 -9.20 -9.34 -17.90
CA VAL A 339 -10.27 -9.47 -16.91
C VAL A 339 -10.62 -8.07 -16.45
N GLU A 340 -11.80 -7.63 -16.84
CA GLU A 340 -12.36 -6.35 -16.42
C GLU A 340 -13.34 -6.57 -15.27
N ALA A 341 -13.30 -5.66 -14.29
CA ALA A 341 -14.26 -5.61 -13.19
C ALA A 341 -14.69 -4.15 -12.96
N GLU A 342 -16.00 -3.91 -12.99
CA GLU A 342 -16.64 -2.62 -12.72
C GLU A 342 -17.38 -2.61 -11.37
#